data_ce0f769fa59ee81ffd8d5bb0bd2a2fd3
#
_entry.id   ce0f769fa59ee81ffd8d5bb0bd2a2fd3
#
_cell.length_a   1.000
_cell.length_b   1.000
_cell.length_c   1.000
_cell.angle_alpha   90.00
_cell.angle_beta   90.00
_cell.angle_gamma   90.00
#
_symmetry.space_group_name_H-M   'P 1'
#
loop_
_entity.id
_entity.type
_entity.pdbx_description
1 polymer ?
#
loop_
_entity_poly.entity_id
_entity_poly.type
_entity_poly.pdbx_seq_one_letter_code
_entity_poly.pdbx_strand_id
1 'polypeptide(L)'
;ESLVKTFNYVMSGQGKRIRPILTLLTSKSLFGNYTKSYNAAIAVEILHNFTLVHDDIMDNDSLRHGKETVHEKWDVGTAILAGDAMLAKSINILSEYNYNNNLLKSFNSALLAVCEGQALDKEFEMKKNITEKDYFEMIEKKTSNLIAMPIEIGALAYDYPLKDAKKLFNFGLFIGKAFQIQ
;
A
#
# COMPACT_ATOMS: atom_id res chain seq x y z
N GLU A 1 -21.34 13.74 -1.16
CA GLU A 1 -20.63 14.57 -2.17
C GLU A 1 -19.18 14.90 -1.77
N SER A 2 -18.90 15.26 -0.52
CA SER A 2 -17.54 15.66 -0.07
C SER A 2 -16.53 14.53 -0.18
N LEU A 3 -16.85 13.31 0.32
CA LEU A 3 -15.96 12.15 0.25
C LEU A 3 -15.60 11.74 -1.18
N VAL A 4 -16.55 11.83 -2.13
CA VAL A 4 -16.27 11.51 -3.54
C VAL A 4 -15.31 12.52 -4.15
N LYS A 5 -15.47 13.82 -3.83
CA LYS A 5 -14.55 14.87 -4.30
C LYS A 5 -13.14 14.65 -3.76
N THR A 6 -13.03 14.33 -2.47
CA THR A 6 -11.74 14.07 -1.82
C THR A 6 -11.07 12.83 -2.37
N PHE A 7 -11.83 11.74 -2.53
CA PHE A 7 -11.33 10.50 -3.15
C PHE A 7 -10.77 10.76 -4.56
N ASN A 8 -11.55 11.44 -5.42
CA ASN A 8 -11.12 11.77 -6.77
C ASN A 8 -9.89 12.68 -6.78
N TYR A 9 -9.81 13.62 -5.85
CA TYR A 9 -8.66 14.51 -5.70
C TYR A 9 -7.38 13.70 -5.40
N VAL A 10 -7.43 12.80 -4.43
CA VAL A 10 -6.30 11.93 -4.08
C VAL A 10 -5.91 11.05 -5.25
N MET A 11 -6.87 10.34 -5.85
CA MET A 11 -6.61 9.41 -6.95
C MET A 11 -6.13 10.09 -8.24
N SER A 12 -6.44 11.38 -8.44
CA SER A 12 -5.92 12.18 -9.56
C SER A 12 -4.46 12.64 -9.38
N GLY A 13 -3.83 12.33 -8.25
CA GLY A 13 -2.44 12.65 -7.98
C GLY A 13 -1.47 12.01 -8.99
N GLN A 14 -0.38 12.71 -9.28
CA GLN A 14 0.67 12.21 -10.20
C GLN A 14 1.60 11.25 -9.43
N GLY A 15 1.33 9.96 -9.53
CA GLY A 15 2.18 8.90 -8.99
C GLY A 15 2.72 7.98 -10.09
N LYS A 16 3.86 7.34 -9.85
CA LYS A 16 4.46 6.37 -10.80
C LYS A 16 3.66 5.07 -10.94
N ARG A 17 2.63 4.85 -10.11
CA ARG A 17 1.74 3.66 -10.11
C ARG A 17 2.51 2.33 -10.09
N ILE A 18 3.64 2.28 -9.42
CA ILE A 18 4.52 1.10 -9.37
C ILE A 18 3.79 -0.10 -8.79
N ARG A 19 3.02 0.07 -7.71
CA ARG A 19 2.35 -1.02 -6.99
C ARG A 19 1.28 -1.71 -7.84
N PRO A 20 0.31 -1.02 -8.43
CA PRO A 20 -0.64 -1.68 -9.34
C PRO A 20 0.05 -2.29 -10.58
N ILE A 21 1.11 -1.66 -11.11
CA ILE A 21 1.89 -2.21 -12.22
C ILE A 21 2.55 -3.54 -11.80
N LEU A 22 3.14 -3.64 -10.61
CA LEU A 22 3.71 -4.88 -10.10
C LEU A 22 2.67 -6.00 -9.99
N THR A 23 1.45 -5.69 -9.52
CA THR A 23 0.35 -6.65 -9.46
C THR A 23 0.02 -7.21 -10.85
N LEU A 24 -0.18 -6.32 -11.83
CA LEU A 24 -0.52 -6.72 -13.21
C LEU A 24 0.63 -7.44 -13.91
N LEU A 25 1.86 -6.95 -13.71
CA LEU A 25 3.07 -7.53 -14.33
C LEU A 25 3.32 -8.94 -13.83
N THR A 26 3.16 -9.19 -12.52
CA THR A 26 3.30 -10.54 -11.95
C THR A 26 2.30 -11.51 -12.57
N SER A 27 1.02 -11.11 -12.64
CA SER A 27 -0.01 -11.93 -13.28
C SER A 27 0.31 -12.21 -14.75
N LYS A 28 0.71 -11.18 -15.49
CA LYS A 28 1.06 -11.32 -16.90
C LYS A 28 2.26 -12.23 -17.12
N SER A 29 3.27 -12.13 -16.27
CA SER A 29 4.49 -12.94 -16.37
C SER A 29 4.24 -14.41 -16.05
N LEU A 30 3.38 -14.72 -15.08
CA LEU A 30 3.08 -16.09 -14.67
C LEU A 30 2.04 -16.78 -15.56
N PHE A 31 1.04 -16.02 -16.04
CA PHE A 31 -0.15 -16.59 -16.68
C PHE A 31 -0.41 -16.07 -18.10
N GLY A 32 0.42 -15.18 -18.61
CA GLY A 32 0.22 -14.53 -19.92
C GLY A 32 -0.94 -13.53 -19.95
N ASN A 33 -1.67 -13.37 -18.83
CA ASN A 33 -2.87 -12.55 -18.70
C ASN A 33 -2.92 -11.87 -17.33
N TYR A 34 -3.56 -10.70 -17.23
CA TYR A 34 -3.72 -9.94 -15.99
C TYR A 34 -5.18 -9.59 -15.66
N THR A 35 -6.15 -10.06 -16.44
CA THR A 35 -7.56 -9.64 -16.31
C THR A 35 -8.13 -9.94 -14.93
N LYS A 36 -7.82 -11.11 -14.35
CA LYS A 36 -8.29 -11.47 -12.99
C LYS A 36 -7.68 -10.62 -11.89
N SER A 37 -6.50 -10.03 -12.10
CA SER A 37 -5.81 -9.20 -11.10
C SER A 37 -6.10 -7.70 -11.23
N TYR A 38 -6.91 -7.29 -12.20
CA TYR A 38 -7.16 -5.87 -12.48
C TYR A 38 -7.79 -5.16 -11.27
N ASN A 39 -8.86 -5.72 -10.72
CA ASN A 39 -9.52 -5.14 -9.53
C ASN A 39 -8.60 -5.17 -8.30
N ALA A 40 -7.78 -6.22 -8.16
CA ALA A 40 -6.80 -6.30 -7.09
C ALA A 40 -5.73 -5.20 -7.20
N ALA A 41 -5.28 -4.89 -8.43
CA ALA A 41 -4.35 -3.80 -8.68
C ALA A 41 -4.96 -2.43 -8.31
N ILE A 42 -6.25 -2.23 -8.58
CA ILE A 42 -6.98 -1.02 -8.15
C ILE A 42 -7.04 -0.95 -6.62
N ALA A 43 -7.37 -2.04 -5.94
CA ALA A 43 -7.43 -2.09 -4.48
C ALA A 43 -6.06 -1.77 -3.84
N VAL A 44 -4.98 -2.31 -4.40
CA VAL A 44 -3.60 -2.02 -3.99
C VAL A 44 -3.27 -0.54 -4.11
N GLU A 45 -3.65 0.10 -5.20
CA GLU A 45 -3.39 1.53 -5.41
C GLU A 45 -4.22 2.40 -4.46
N ILE A 46 -5.48 2.03 -4.21
CA ILE A 46 -6.32 2.73 -3.24
C ILE A 46 -5.73 2.62 -1.84
N LEU A 47 -5.27 1.41 -1.42
CA LEU A 47 -4.59 1.22 -0.14
C LEU A 47 -3.36 2.11 -0.02
N HIS A 48 -2.52 2.14 -1.06
CA HIS A 48 -1.33 2.99 -1.03
C HIS A 48 -1.68 4.47 -0.84
N ASN A 49 -2.69 4.95 -1.56
CA ASN A 49 -3.11 6.34 -1.41
C ASN A 49 -3.75 6.62 -0.03
N PHE A 50 -4.46 5.63 0.55
CA PHE A 50 -4.91 5.70 1.95
C PHE A 50 -3.72 5.94 2.89
N THR A 51 -2.65 5.13 2.77
CA THR A 51 -1.48 5.29 3.65
C THR A 51 -0.83 6.66 3.49
N LEU A 52 -0.78 7.21 2.26
CA LEU A 52 -0.23 8.55 2.03
C LEU A 52 -1.08 9.65 2.66
N VAL A 53 -2.41 9.57 2.58
CA VAL A 53 -3.31 10.57 3.18
C VAL A 53 -3.15 10.63 4.70
N HIS A 54 -3.03 9.48 5.37
CA HIS A 54 -2.82 9.44 6.82
C HIS A 54 -1.38 9.81 7.22
N ASP A 55 -0.41 9.43 6.42
CA ASP A 55 1.00 9.80 6.60
C ASP A 55 1.17 11.33 6.54
N ASP A 56 0.57 11.98 5.53
CA ASP A 56 0.59 13.43 5.39
C ASP A 56 0.05 14.17 6.64
N ILE A 57 -0.98 13.63 7.29
CA ILE A 57 -1.51 14.19 8.55
C ILE A 57 -0.50 14.02 9.68
N MET A 58 0.07 12.81 9.83
CA MET A 58 0.99 12.48 10.91
C MET A 58 2.31 13.25 10.82
N ASP A 59 2.75 13.56 9.59
CA ASP A 59 4.01 14.25 9.31
C ASP A 59 3.82 15.76 9.12
N ASN A 60 2.56 16.27 9.16
CA ASN A 60 2.21 17.66 8.86
C ASN A 60 2.71 18.12 7.48
N ASP A 61 2.69 17.24 6.50
CA ASP A 61 3.10 17.56 5.14
C ASP A 61 2.06 18.44 4.44
N SER A 62 2.41 19.65 4.06
CA SER A 62 1.50 20.55 3.36
C SER A 62 1.35 20.26 1.87
N LEU A 63 2.33 19.59 1.27
CA LEU A 63 2.34 19.28 -0.17
C LEU A 63 2.71 17.82 -0.44
N ARG A 64 1.97 17.17 -1.34
CA ARG A 64 2.27 15.84 -1.88
C ARG A 64 2.30 15.89 -3.41
N HIS A 65 3.46 15.56 -4.01
CA HIS A 65 3.69 15.63 -5.46
C HIS A 65 3.31 17.00 -6.08
N GLY A 66 3.59 18.08 -5.35
CA GLY A 66 3.32 19.45 -5.81
C GLY A 66 1.85 19.91 -5.67
N LYS A 67 1.00 19.11 -5.04
CA LYS A 67 -0.39 19.46 -4.70
C LYS A 67 -0.55 19.56 -3.20
N GLU A 68 -1.45 20.41 -2.74
CA GLU A 68 -1.86 20.47 -1.33
C GLU A 68 -2.30 19.08 -0.85
N THR A 69 -1.93 18.73 0.37
CA THR A 69 -2.42 17.53 1.02
C THR A 69 -3.91 17.69 1.38
N VAL A 70 -4.60 16.58 1.68
CA VAL A 70 -6.04 16.63 1.93
C VAL A 70 -6.37 17.48 3.15
N HIS A 71 -5.57 17.36 4.23
CA HIS A 71 -5.82 18.12 5.46
C HIS A 71 -5.54 19.62 5.33
N GLU A 72 -4.63 20.02 4.44
CA GLU A 72 -4.39 21.42 4.11
C GLU A 72 -5.51 21.99 3.24
N LYS A 73 -5.96 21.23 2.24
CA LYS A 73 -6.96 21.68 1.28
C LYS A 73 -8.37 21.77 1.88
N TRP A 74 -8.70 20.90 2.82
CA TRP A 74 -10.00 20.87 3.51
C TRP A 74 -9.80 21.01 5.02
N ASP A 75 -9.58 19.92 5.73
CA ASP A 75 -9.32 19.83 7.16
C ASP A 75 -8.87 18.41 7.54
N VAL A 76 -8.34 18.27 8.76
CA VAL A 76 -7.86 16.98 9.29
C VAL A 76 -8.98 15.94 9.37
N GLY A 77 -10.19 16.34 9.80
CA GLY A 77 -11.34 15.41 9.91
C GLY A 77 -11.74 14.85 8.55
N THR A 78 -11.78 15.71 7.52
CA THR A 78 -12.04 15.31 6.13
C THR A 78 -10.96 14.34 5.62
N ALA A 79 -9.69 14.60 5.94
CA ALA A 79 -8.59 13.73 5.53
C ALA A 79 -8.67 12.34 6.17
N ILE A 80 -8.97 12.26 7.48
CA ILE A 80 -9.17 10.99 8.19
C ILE A 80 -10.31 10.19 7.55
N LEU A 81 -11.48 10.82 7.38
CA LEU A 81 -12.65 10.16 6.78
C LEU A 81 -12.40 9.72 5.34
N ALA A 82 -11.65 10.51 4.56
CA ALA A 82 -11.27 10.14 3.20
C ALA A 82 -10.38 8.90 3.20
N GLY A 83 -9.37 8.85 4.07
CA GLY A 83 -8.51 7.70 4.24
C GLY A 83 -9.30 6.44 4.63
N ASP A 84 -10.14 6.53 5.66
CA ASP A 84 -10.98 5.41 6.11
C ASP A 84 -11.91 4.88 5.00
N ALA A 85 -12.51 5.80 4.23
CA ALA A 85 -13.34 5.41 3.09
C ALA A 85 -12.53 4.72 1.98
N MET A 86 -11.29 5.17 1.75
CA MET A 86 -10.37 4.52 0.80
C MET A 86 -9.99 3.11 1.27
N LEU A 87 -9.67 2.94 2.55
CA LEU A 87 -9.38 1.63 3.13
C LEU A 87 -10.59 0.69 3.00
N ALA A 88 -11.77 1.13 3.40
CA ALA A 88 -13.00 0.37 3.28
C ALA A 88 -13.29 -0.02 1.82
N LYS A 89 -13.08 0.90 0.86
CA LYS A 89 -13.27 0.64 -0.57
C LYS A 89 -12.28 -0.40 -1.10
N SER A 90 -11.02 -0.35 -0.70
CA SER A 90 -10.01 -1.33 -1.12
C SER A 90 -10.33 -2.74 -0.61
N ILE A 91 -10.74 -2.87 0.65
CA ILE A 91 -11.18 -4.14 1.24
C ILE A 91 -12.43 -4.67 0.51
N ASN A 92 -13.41 -3.80 0.22
CA ASN A 92 -14.62 -4.19 -0.49
C ASN A 92 -14.31 -4.75 -1.88
N ILE A 93 -13.40 -4.12 -2.64
CA ILE A 93 -12.97 -4.63 -3.95
C ILE A 93 -12.34 -6.02 -3.83
N LEU A 94 -11.49 -6.24 -2.82
CA LEU A 94 -10.84 -7.54 -2.62
C LEU A 94 -11.80 -8.61 -2.10
N SER A 95 -12.87 -8.25 -1.39
CA SER A 95 -13.87 -9.18 -0.92
C SER A 95 -14.66 -9.84 -2.07
N GLU A 96 -14.67 -9.23 -3.25
CA GLU A 96 -15.28 -9.82 -4.46
C GLU A 96 -14.52 -11.06 -4.97
N TYR A 97 -13.25 -11.27 -4.52
CA TYR A 97 -12.49 -12.50 -4.77
C TYR A 97 -12.91 -13.63 -3.82
N ASN A 98 -14.18 -14.00 -3.85
CA ASN A 98 -14.84 -14.92 -2.90
C ASN A 98 -14.20 -16.31 -2.77
N TYR A 99 -13.33 -16.69 -3.70
CA TYR A 99 -12.72 -18.02 -3.77
C TYR A 99 -11.33 -18.11 -3.16
N ASN A 100 -10.67 -16.96 -2.87
CA ASN A 100 -9.31 -16.96 -2.39
C ASN A 100 -9.08 -16.01 -1.20
N ASN A 101 -9.38 -16.51 -0.01
CA ASN A 101 -9.13 -15.79 1.25
C ASN A 101 -7.65 -15.36 1.44
N ASN A 102 -6.71 -15.93 0.67
CA ASN A 102 -5.30 -15.59 0.81
C ASN A 102 -4.98 -14.21 0.24
N LEU A 103 -5.74 -13.71 -0.75
CA LEU A 103 -5.61 -12.33 -1.21
C LEU A 103 -5.85 -11.34 -0.07
N LEU A 104 -7.00 -11.47 0.58
CA LEU A 104 -7.38 -10.57 1.68
C LEU A 104 -6.45 -10.71 2.89
N LYS A 105 -5.97 -11.94 3.17
CA LYS A 105 -4.97 -12.17 4.22
C LYS A 105 -3.64 -11.47 3.90
N SER A 106 -3.15 -11.58 2.67
CA SER A 106 -1.91 -10.90 2.23
C SER A 106 -2.05 -9.38 2.36
N PHE A 107 -3.16 -8.84 1.88
CA PHE A 107 -3.48 -7.43 1.98
C PHE A 107 -3.53 -6.91 3.42
N ASN A 108 -4.29 -7.59 4.29
CA ASN A 108 -4.41 -7.20 5.69
C ASN A 108 -3.09 -7.33 6.45
N SER A 109 -2.29 -8.36 6.15
CA SER A 109 -0.96 -8.52 6.75
C SER A 109 -0.03 -7.38 6.37
N ALA A 110 -0.06 -6.95 5.10
CA ALA A 110 0.74 -5.81 4.65
C ALA A 110 0.25 -4.49 5.25
N LEU A 111 -1.07 -4.29 5.35
CA LEU A 111 -1.65 -3.12 6.01
C LEU A 111 -1.18 -3.02 7.47
N LEU A 112 -1.29 -4.13 8.22
CA LEU A 112 -0.84 -4.16 9.62
C LEU A 112 0.66 -3.86 9.73
N ALA A 113 1.48 -4.47 8.87
CA ALA A 113 2.92 -4.20 8.84
C ALA A 113 3.22 -2.71 8.59
N VAL A 114 2.48 -2.06 7.69
CA VAL A 114 2.65 -0.62 7.42
C VAL A 114 2.28 0.23 8.64
N CYS A 115 1.19 -0.10 9.32
CA CYS A 115 0.81 0.59 10.56
C CYS A 115 1.90 0.44 11.64
N GLU A 116 2.44 -0.78 11.82
CA GLU A 116 3.56 -1.01 12.74
C GLU A 116 4.83 -0.27 12.31
N GLY A 117 5.12 -0.23 11.01
CA GLY A 117 6.26 0.49 10.44
C GLY A 117 6.16 1.99 10.66
N GLN A 118 4.96 2.58 10.48
CA GLN A 118 4.72 3.99 10.74
C GLN A 118 4.80 4.31 12.24
N ALA A 119 4.33 3.41 13.11
CA ALA A 119 4.48 3.57 14.56
C ALA A 119 5.97 3.58 14.97
N LEU A 120 6.78 2.66 14.41
CA LEU A 120 8.23 2.64 14.65
C LEU A 120 8.90 3.93 14.15
N ASP A 121 8.52 4.43 12.97
CA ASP A 121 9.06 5.66 12.41
C ASP A 121 8.80 6.85 13.35
N LYS A 122 7.57 6.99 13.84
CA LYS A 122 7.22 8.01 14.84
C LYS A 122 7.96 7.84 16.17
N GLU A 123 8.13 6.61 16.65
CA GLU A 123 8.94 6.35 17.85
C GLU A 123 10.40 6.77 17.66
N PHE A 124 10.94 6.59 16.45
CA PHE A 124 12.34 6.89 16.14
C PHE A 124 12.63 8.40 16.14
N GLU A 125 11.64 9.24 15.83
CA GLU A 125 11.77 10.70 15.97
C GLU A 125 12.15 11.11 17.42
N MET A 126 11.73 10.33 18.41
CA MET A 126 11.96 10.59 19.84
C MET A 126 13.17 9.84 20.41
N LYS A 127 13.72 8.87 19.68
CA LYS A 127 14.86 8.05 20.15
C LYS A 127 16.19 8.66 19.77
N LYS A 128 17.12 8.76 20.73
CA LYS A 128 18.48 9.26 20.48
C LYS A 128 19.42 8.25 19.79
N ASN A 129 19.15 6.96 19.95
CA ASN A 129 19.98 5.88 19.42
C ASN A 129 19.10 4.87 18.71
N ILE A 130 19.20 4.82 17.38
CA ILE A 130 18.57 3.85 16.52
C ILE A 130 19.67 2.99 15.91
N THR A 131 19.53 1.66 16.01
CA THR A 131 20.49 0.74 15.38
C THR A 131 20.15 0.54 13.92
N GLU A 132 21.12 0.10 13.12
CA GLU A 132 20.90 -0.28 11.74
C GLU A 132 19.82 -1.35 11.62
N LYS A 133 19.77 -2.31 12.57
CA LYS A 133 18.73 -3.33 12.63
C LYS A 133 17.34 -2.74 12.81
N ASP A 134 17.18 -1.78 13.73
CA ASP A 134 15.92 -1.08 13.98
C ASP A 134 15.44 -0.36 12.72
N TYR A 135 16.37 0.33 12.05
CA TYR A 135 16.08 1.01 10.78
C TYR A 135 15.62 0.04 9.69
N PHE A 136 16.32 -1.09 9.50
CA PHE A 136 15.91 -2.11 8.53
C PHE A 136 14.56 -2.75 8.86
N GLU A 137 14.24 -2.94 10.13
CA GLU A 137 12.92 -3.43 10.55
C GLU A 137 11.83 -2.42 10.19
N MET A 138 12.03 -1.16 10.49
CA MET A 138 11.08 -0.09 10.18
C MET A 138 10.83 0.02 8.68
N ILE A 139 11.87 0.11 7.84
CA ILE A 139 11.70 0.22 6.38
C ILE A 139 11.10 -1.05 5.75
N GLU A 140 11.38 -2.23 6.30
CA GLU A 140 10.73 -3.46 5.87
C GLU A 140 9.23 -3.37 6.09
N LYS A 141 8.80 -2.94 7.28
CA LYS A 141 7.39 -2.80 7.65
C LYS A 141 6.72 -1.65 6.90
N LYS A 142 7.27 -0.44 6.95
CA LYS A 142 6.66 0.76 6.37
C LYS A 142 6.62 0.74 4.84
N THR A 143 7.69 0.26 4.19
CA THR A 143 7.87 0.40 2.74
C THR A 143 7.87 -0.94 2.00
N SER A 144 8.71 -1.90 2.45
CA SER A 144 8.96 -3.12 1.66
C SER A 144 7.73 -4.01 1.56
N ASN A 145 6.91 -4.10 2.60
CA ASN A 145 5.65 -4.84 2.57
C ASN A 145 4.68 -4.33 1.50
N LEU A 146 4.60 -3.02 1.27
CA LEU A 146 3.77 -2.42 0.22
C LEU A 146 4.36 -2.56 -1.20
N ILE A 147 5.55 -3.09 -1.35
CA ILE A 147 6.12 -3.50 -2.64
C ILE A 147 5.97 -5.02 -2.81
N ALA A 148 6.09 -5.79 -1.75
CA ALA A 148 6.01 -7.24 -1.76
C ALA A 148 4.57 -7.74 -1.96
N MET A 149 3.62 -7.17 -1.24
CA MET A 149 2.20 -7.55 -1.30
C MET A 149 1.59 -7.45 -2.71
N PRO A 150 1.79 -6.39 -3.51
CA PRO A 150 1.32 -6.34 -4.90
C PRO A 150 1.79 -7.51 -5.76
N ILE A 151 3.04 -7.92 -5.61
CA ILE A 151 3.62 -9.05 -6.33
C ILE A 151 2.94 -10.36 -5.92
N GLU A 152 2.75 -10.60 -4.61
CA GLU A 152 2.03 -11.76 -4.11
C GLU A 152 0.57 -11.78 -4.56
N ILE A 153 -0.13 -10.65 -4.45
CA ILE A 153 -1.54 -10.53 -4.84
C ILE A 153 -1.74 -10.79 -6.34
N GLY A 154 -0.81 -10.32 -7.18
CA GLY A 154 -0.86 -10.60 -8.62
C GLY A 154 -0.84 -12.10 -8.94
N ALA A 155 -0.09 -12.89 -8.19
CA ALA A 155 -0.09 -14.35 -8.32
C ALA A 155 -1.37 -14.97 -7.73
N LEU A 156 -1.77 -14.56 -6.53
CA LEU A 156 -2.93 -15.09 -5.81
C LEU A 156 -4.26 -14.84 -6.54
N ALA A 157 -4.36 -13.78 -7.33
CA ALA A 157 -5.55 -13.48 -8.14
C ALA A 157 -5.85 -14.57 -9.20
N TYR A 158 -4.91 -15.45 -9.47
CA TYR A 158 -5.02 -16.60 -10.37
C TYR A 158 -4.91 -17.94 -9.62
N ASP A 159 -5.20 -17.94 -8.34
CA ASP A 159 -5.16 -19.15 -7.48
C ASP A 159 -3.79 -19.84 -7.47
N TYR A 160 -2.71 -19.06 -7.63
CA TYR A 160 -1.35 -19.58 -7.55
C TYR A 160 -1.08 -20.20 -6.17
N PRO A 161 -0.31 -21.32 -6.09
CA PRO A 161 -0.06 -21.97 -4.83
C PRO A 161 0.55 -21.02 -3.79
N LEU A 162 -0.06 -20.95 -2.60
CA LEU A 162 0.35 -20.00 -1.55
C LEU A 162 1.84 -20.09 -1.21
N LYS A 163 2.39 -21.32 -1.17
CA LYS A 163 3.82 -21.55 -0.91
C LYS A 163 4.73 -20.82 -1.92
N ASP A 164 4.33 -20.80 -3.19
CA ASP A 164 5.12 -20.18 -4.25
C ASP A 164 4.84 -18.66 -4.33
N ALA A 165 3.60 -18.25 -4.07
CA ALA A 165 3.25 -16.83 -3.90
C ALA A 165 4.07 -16.17 -2.77
N LYS A 166 4.33 -16.89 -1.66
CA LYS A 166 5.21 -16.42 -0.57
C LYS A 166 6.67 -16.23 -1.00
N LYS A 167 7.18 -17.00 -1.94
CA LYS A 167 8.52 -16.77 -2.51
C LYS A 167 8.57 -15.46 -3.29
N LEU A 168 7.49 -15.15 -4.03
CA LEU A 168 7.35 -13.89 -4.75
C LEU A 168 7.23 -12.71 -3.78
N PHE A 169 6.49 -12.88 -2.68
CA PHE A 169 6.45 -11.89 -1.62
C PHE A 169 7.86 -11.60 -1.06
N ASN A 170 8.62 -12.63 -0.72
CA ASN A 170 9.99 -12.47 -0.22
C ASN A 170 10.90 -11.76 -1.23
N PHE A 171 10.78 -12.08 -2.51
CA PHE A 171 11.47 -11.34 -3.58
C PHE A 171 11.09 -9.85 -3.58
N GLY A 172 9.80 -9.55 -3.42
CA GLY A 172 9.30 -8.19 -3.31
C GLY A 172 9.83 -7.43 -2.08
N LEU A 173 10.04 -8.11 -0.94
CA LEU A 173 10.67 -7.51 0.24
C LEU A 173 12.09 -7.02 -0.05
N PHE A 174 12.90 -7.81 -0.78
CA PHE A 174 14.25 -7.39 -1.16
C PHE A 174 14.23 -6.19 -2.10
N ILE A 175 13.31 -6.17 -3.08
CA ILE A 175 13.13 -5.00 -3.96
C ILE A 175 12.76 -3.76 -3.14
N GLY A 176 11.81 -3.90 -2.19
CA GLY A 176 11.36 -2.81 -1.34
C GLY A 176 12.49 -2.24 -0.46
N LYS A 177 13.32 -3.10 0.12
CA LYS A 177 14.51 -2.67 0.87
C LYS A 177 15.51 -1.93 -0.01
N ALA A 178 15.82 -2.47 -1.18
CA ALA A 178 16.75 -1.83 -2.13
C ALA A 178 16.23 -0.45 -2.58
N PHE A 179 14.92 -0.33 -2.83
CA PHE A 179 14.27 0.92 -3.20
C PHE A 179 14.39 2.01 -2.11
N GLN A 180 14.32 1.61 -0.84
CA GLN A 180 14.37 2.56 0.27
C GLN A 180 15.80 3.02 0.60
N ILE A 181 16.81 2.21 0.29
CA ILE A 181 18.22 2.53 0.56
C ILE A 181 18.81 3.46 -0.51
N GLN A 182 18.25 3.45 -1.71
CA GLN A 182 18.71 4.28 -2.84
C GLN A 182 18.40 5.77 -2.63
#